data_192c9598cea55b51cb632fba723e3702
#
_entry.id   192c9598cea55b51cb632fba723e3702
#
_cell.length_a   1.000
_cell.length_b   1.000
_cell.length_c   1.000
_cell.angle_alpha   90.00
_cell.angle_beta   90.00
_cell.angle_gamma   90.00
#
_symmetry.space_group_name_H-M   'P 1'
#
loop_
_entity.id
_entity.type
_entity.pdbx_description
1 polymer ?
#
loop_
_entity_poly.entity_id
_entity_poly.type
_entity_poly.pdbx_seq_one_letter_code
_entity_poly.pdbx_strand_id
1 'polypeptide(L)'
;MDGANCYVVLLACEDRSGAMTAFYEAAGTMGFSYSPRYRYLDTDPNYPERCLFTPPNQDDMSIYDTADIRAAWEEGDPSGLSGYDREIYQAAKEVLDDALKDGMSDYEKELALYSWMVKNVGYDWTHQDRMEETPRESFTPYGGLVKCKAICLGFATTFQLLMDLAGVECATVVGSSHNSRSDHAWNMCG
;
A
#
# COMPACT_ATOMS: atom_id res chain seq x y z
N MET A 1 -25.86 15.33 4.99
CA MET A 1 -26.10 13.92 4.60
C MET A 1 -24.81 13.46 3.97
N ASP A 2 -24.07 13.02 4.61
CA ASP A 2 -23.52 11.82 5.20
C ASP A 2 -22.62 11.17 4.17
N GLY A 3 -21.32 11.49 4.31
CA GLY A 3 -20.28 10.91 3.52
C GLY A 3 -20.42 9.38 3.57
N ALA A 4 -20.57 8.76 2.42
CA ALA A 4 -20.42 7.33 2.31
C ALA A 4 -19.00 7.01 2.76
N ASN A 5 -18.87 6.51 3.98
CA ASN A 5 -17.61 6.02 4.49
C ASN A 5 -17.24 4.80 3.65
N CYS A 6 -16.11 4.88 2.98
CA CYS A 6 -15.54 3.70 2.35
C CYS A 6 -14.91 2.88 3.48
N TYR A 7 -15.48 1.72 3.74
CA TYR A 7 -14.90 0.78 4.72
C TYR A 7 -14.07 -0.25 3.94
N VAL A 8 -12.83 -0.38 4.33
CA VAL A 8 -11.99 -1.49 3.91
C VAL A 8 -11.96 -2.48 5.05
N VAL A 9 -12.33 -3.70 4.79
CA VAL A 9 -12.26 -4.78 5.75
C VAL A 9 -11.12 -5.69 5.34
N LEU A 10 -10.06 -5.72 6.14
CA LEU A 10 -8.99 -6.69 6.01
C LEU A 10 -9.43 -7.96 6.75
N LEU A 11 -9.53 -9.07 6.04
CA LEU A 11 -9.81 -10.36 6.64
C LEU A 11 -8.58 -11.24 6.49
N ALA A 12 -7.92 -11.57 7.59
CA ALA A 12 -6.96 -12.64 7.64
C ALA A 12 -7.72 -13.97 7.51
N CYS A 13 -7.55 -14.70 6.42
CA CYS A 13 -8.25 -15.96 6.22
C CYS A 13 -7.48 -16.89 5.27
N GLU A 14 -7.49 -18.19 5.60
CA GLU A 14 -6.99 -19.22 4.71
C GLU A 14 -8.02 -19.63 3.64
N ASP A 15 -9.31 -19.46 3.94
CA ASP A 15 -10.42 -19.77 3.04
C ASP A 15 -11.04 -18.48 2.45
N ARG A 16 -10.63 -18.17 1.23
CA ARG A 16 -11.10 -17.00 0.47
C ARG A 16 -12.61 -17.00 0.21
N SER A 17 -13.18 -18.17 -0.05
CA SER A 17 -14.62 -18.29 -0.33
C SER A 17 -15.45 -18.08 0.94
N GLY A 18 -15.00 -18.63 2.07
CA GLY A 18 -15.60 -18.45 3.37
C GLY A 18 -15.51 -16.98 3.83
N ALA A 19 -14.39 -16.31 3.59
CA ALA A 19 -14.22 -14.90 3.92
C ALA A 19 -15.18 -13.99 3.16
N MET A 20 -15.39 -14.24 1.86
CA MET A 20 -16.37 -13.53 1.05
C MET A 20 -17.79 -13.69 1.61
N THR A 21 -18.16 -14.93 1.92
CA THR A 21 -19.48 -15.24 2.49
C THR A 21 -19.68 -14.53 3.83
N ALA A 22 -18.71 -14.61 4.74
CA ALA A 22 -18.77 -13.96 6.03
C ALA A 22 -18.84 -12.43 5.93
N PHE A 23 -18.09 -11.85 4.98
CA PHE A 23 -18.16 -10.41 4.71
C PHE A 23 -19.57 -9.98 4.26
N TYR A 24 -20.17 -10.71 3.33
CA TYR A 24 -21.50 -10.40 2.85
C TYR A 24 -22.59 -10.57 3.90
N GLU A 25 -22.48 -11.59 4.73
CA GLU A 25 -23.40 -11.81 5.85
C GLU A 25 -23.26 -10.68 6.89
N ALA A 26 -22.04 -10.30 7.25
CA ALA A 26 -21.78 -9.22 8.18
C ALA A 26 -22.28 -7.86 7.65
N ALA A 27 -22.03 -7.55 6.39
CA ALA A 27 -22.49 -6.33 5.74
C ALA A 27 -24.02 -6.25 5.72
N GLY A 28 -24.69 -7.37 5.43
CA GLY A 28 -26.16 -7.48 5.46
C GLY A 28 -26.75 -7.24 6.85
N THR A 29 -26.13 -7.78 7.89
CA THR A 29 -26.60 -7.61 9.28
C THR A 29 -26.38 -6.19 9.81
N MET A 30 -25.39 -5.46 9.31
CA MET A 30 -25.13 -4.07 9.69
C MET A 30 -25.97 -3.05 8.92
N GLY A 31 -26.88 -3.50 8.05
CA GLY A 31 -27.79 -2.62 7.30
C GLY A 31 -27.12 -1.79 6.22
N PHE A 32 -25.89 -2.14 5.81
CA PHE A 32 -25.31 -1.53 4.63
C PHE A 32 -26.09 -1.95 3.39
N SER A 33 -26.58 -0.98 2.63
CA SER A 33 -27.15 -1.27 1.32
C SER A 33 -26.02 -1.76 0.42
N TYR A 34 -25.97 -3.03 0.30
CA TYR A 34 -24.99 -3.79 -0.41
C TYR A 34 -25.17 -3.57 -1.92
N SER A 35 -24.16 -2.99 -2.52
CA SER A 35 -24.02 -3.02 -3.98
C SER A 35 -23.13 -4.19 -4.36
N PRO A 36 -23.56 -5.09 -5.25
CA PRO A 36 -22.75 -6.23 -5.71
C PRO A 36 -21.51 -5.81 -6.53
N ARG A 37 -21.01 -4.62 -6.31
CA ARG A 37 -19.90 -4.02 -7.05
C ARG A 37 -18.54 -4.17 -6.35
N TYR A 38 -18.42 -5.05 -5.36
CA TYR A 38 -17.15 -5.35 -4.76
C TYR A 38 -16.60 -6.61 -5.40
N ARG A 39 -15.41 -6.55 -5.95
CA ARG A 39 -14.67 -7.72 -6.33
C ARG A 39 -13.51 -7.94 -5.36
N TYR A 40 -13.16 -9.15 -5.26
CA TYR A 40 -11.99 -9.62 -4.58
C TYR A 40 -10.74 -9.16 -5.35
N LEU A 41 -9.84 -8.44 -4.71
CA LEU A 41 -8.50 -8.27 -5.24
C LEU A 41 -7.68 -9.51 -4.96
N ASP A 42 -6.82 -9.83 -5.89
CA ASP A 42 -5.75 -10.78 -5.63
C ASP A 42 -4.98 -10.34 -4.40
N THR A 43 -4.51 -11.32 -3.65
CA THR A 43 -3.79 -11.08 -2.41
C THR A 43 -2.66 -10.08 -2.63
N ASP A 44 -2.52 -9.14 -1.70
CA ASP A 44 -1.30 -8.36 -1.59
C ASP A 44 -0.12 -9.35 -1.49
N PRO A 45 0.84 -9.33 -2.42
CA PRO A 45 1.96 -10.27 -2.41
C PRO A 45 2.77 -10.20 -1.12
N ASN A 46 2.74 -9.06 -0.42
CA ASN A 46 3.43 -8.85 0.84
C ASN A 46 2.69 -9.48 2.04
N TYR A 47 1.38 -9.69 1.89
CA TYR A 47 0.51 -10.27 2.92
C TYR A 47 -0.48 -11.25 2.28
N PRO A 48 -0.01 -12.41 1.78
CA PRO A 48 -0.84 -13.34 1.01
C PRO A 48 -2.00 -13.95 1.81
N GLU A 49 -1.95 -13.89 3.13
CA GLU A 49 -3.02 -14.30 4.03
C GLU A 49 -4.15 -13.27 4.16
N ARG A 50 -3.97 -12.05 3.63
CA ARG A 50 -4.96 -10.97 3.73
C ARG A 50 -5.80 -10.89 2.47
N CYS A 51 -7.09 -10.70 2.68
CA CYS A 51 -8.05 -10.48 1.60
C CYS A 51 -8.43 -8.99 1.57
N LEU A 52 -8.19 -8.35 0.44
CA LEU A 52 -8.61 -6.98 0.21
C LEU A 52 -9.90 -6.97 -0.61
N PHE A 53 -10.92 -6.27 -0.12
CA PHE A 53 -12.18 -6.08 -0.83
C PHE A 53 -12.20 -4.69 -1.46
N THR A 54 -12.30 -4.62 -2.76
CA THR A 54 -12.31 -3.35 -3.49
C THR A 54 -13.46 -3.28 -4.49
N PRO A 55 -13.86 -2.07 -4.88
CA PRO A 55 -14.82 -1.89 -5.97
C PRO A 55 -14.34 -2.49 -7.30
N PRO A 56 -15.25 -2.95 -8.17
CA PRO A 56 -14.92 -3.77 -9.35
C PRO A 56 -14.26 -3.04 -10.53
N ASN A 57 -13.97 -1.77 -10.45
CA ASN A 57 -13.48 -0.97 -11.59
C ASN A 57 -11.97 -0.76 -11.60
N GLN A 58 -11.22 -1.67 -11.00
CA GLN A 58 -9.77 -1.54 -10.95
C GLN A 58 -9.13 -2.35 -12.07
N ASP A 59 -8.63 -1.63 -13.05
CA ASP A 59 -7.77 -2.20 -14.08
C ASP A 59 -6.32 -2.17 -13.58
N ASP A 60 -5.77 -3.36 -13.36
CA ASP A 60 -4.32 -3.65 -13.24
C ASP A 60 -3.44 -2.79 -12.30
N MET A 61 -3.95 -2.34 -11.16
CA MET A 61 -3.08 -1.78 -10.11
C MET A 61 -2.49 -2.92 -9.28
N SER A 62 -1.43 -3.55 -9.77
CA SER A 62 -0.70 -4.55 -9.00
C SER A 62 0.21 -3.88 -7.97
N ILE A 63 0.12 -4.33 -6.72
CA ILE A 63 1.03 -3.92 -5.64
C ILE A 63 2.42 -4.51 -5.93
N TYR A 64 3.46 -3.68 -5.79
CA TYR A 64 4.85 -4.11 -5.96
C TYR A 64 5.22 -5.15 -4.90
N ASP A 65 5.77 -6.27 -5.34
CA ASP A 65 6.24 -7.32 -4.45
C ASP A 65 7.56 -6.90 -3.78
N THR A 66 7.55 -6.81 -2.46
CA THR A 66 8.71 -6.42 -1.65
C THR A 66 9.27 -7.58 -0.81
N ALA A 67 8.85 -8.81 -1.07
CA ALA A 67 9.24 -9.96 -0.25
C ALA A 67 10.75 -10.14 -0.16
N ASP A 68 11.46 -10.05 -1.28
CA ASP A 68 12.92 -10.20 -1.32
C ASP A 68 13.62 -9.07 -0.57
N ILE A 69 13.10 -7.82 -0.66
CA ILE A 69 13.64 -6.68 0.07
C ILE A 69 13.48 -6.87 1.58
N ARG A 70 12.30 -7.32 2.02
CA ARG A 70 12.03 -7.58 3.45
C ARG A 70 12.88 -8.72 4.00
N ALA A 71 13.01 -9.81 3.24
CA ALA A 71 13.88 -10.93 3.62
C ALA A 71 15.33 -10.48 3.78
N ALA A 72 15.86 -9.74 2.80
CA ALA A 72 17.20 -9.17 2.88
C ALA A 72 17.40 -8.22 4.07
N TRP A 73 16.35 -7.49 4.45
CA TRP A 73 16.36 -6.62 5.63
C TRP A 73 16.44 -7.40 6.93
N GLU A 74 15.62 -8.44 7.09
CA GLU A 74 15.63 -9.33 8.26
C GLU A 74 16.96 -10.08 8.42
N GLU A 75 17.54 -10.53 7.31
CA GLU A 75 18.84 -11.22 7.29
C GLU A 75 20.03 -10.25 7.46
N GLY A 76 19.83 -8.96 7.21
CA GLY A 76 20.89 -7.96 7.18
C GLY A 76 21.84 -8.12 5.99
N ASP A 77 21.43 -8.86 4.95
CA ASP A 77 22.27 -9.16 3.78
C ASP A 77 21.56 -8.81 2.45
N PRO A 78 21.86 -7.63 1.86
CA PRO A 78 21.29 -7.26 0.56
C PRO A 78 22.05 -7.84 -0.65
N SER A 79 23.00 -8.75 -0.47
CA SER A 79 23.88 -9.23 -1.55
C SER A 79 23.11 -9.97 -2.65
N GLY A 80 22.00 -10.63 -2.30
CA GLY A 80 21.10 -11.32 -3.22
C GLY A 80 20.22 -10.41 -4.07
N LEU A 81 20.03 -9.16 -3.64
CA LEU A 81 19.18 -8.21 -4.35
C LEU A 81 19.83 -7.68 -5.63
N SER A 82 19.03 -7.42 -6.64
CA SER A 82 19.48 -6.86 -7.93
C SER A 82 18.49 -5.80 -8.45
N GLY A 83 18.91 -5.04 -9.45
CA GLY A 83 18.05 -4.05 -10.11
C GLY A 83 17.40 -3.08 -9.14
N TYR A 84 16.10 -2.87 -9.30
CA TYR A 84 15.32 -1.93 -8.49
C TYR A 84 15.27 -2.32 -7.01
N ASP A 85 15.20 -3.60 -6.68
CA ASP A 85 15.13 -4.03 -5.28
C ASP A 85 16.34 -3.62 -4.47
N ARG A 86 17.54 -3.70 -5.07
CA ARG A 86 18.77 -3.25 -4.43
C ARG A 86 18.77 -1.74 -4.21
N GLU A 87 18.32 -0.96 -5.19
CA GLU A 87 18.27 0.50 -5.08
C GLU A 87 17.18 0.93 -4.07
N ILE A 88 16.03 0.26 -4.07
CA ILE A 88 14.94 0.48 -3.09
C ILE A 88 15.45 0.18 -1.68
N TYR A 89 16.10 -0.98 -1.46
CA TYR A 89 16.66 -1.36 -0.16
C TYR A 89 17.62 -0.29 0.36
N GLN A 90 18.55 0.15 -0.47
CA GLN A 90 19.54 1.14 -0.08
C GLN A 90 18.89 2.48 0.28
N ALA A 91 17.96 2.96 -0.54
CA ALA A 91 17.25 4.19 -0.27
C ALA A 91 16.34 4.08 0.97
N ALA A 92 15.65 2.96 1.16
CA ALA A 92 14.85 2.71 2.36
C ALA A 92 15.72 2.73 3.62
N LYS A 93 16.91 2.10 3.58
CA LYS A 93 17.84 2.12 4.69
C LYS A 93 18.26 3.54 5.08
N GLU A 94 18.60 4.38 4.09
CA GLU A 94 18.98 5.77 4.34
C GLU A 94 17.85 6.56 4.98
N VAL A 95 16.59 6.35 4.53
CA VAL A 95 15.40 6.98 5.11
C VAL A 95 15.19 6.56 6.55
N LEU A 96 15.27 5.27 6.85
CA LEU A 96 15.06 4.73 8.20
C LEU A 96 16.15 5.21 9.16
N ASP A 97 17.41 5.21 8.72
CA ASP A 97 18.56 5.68 9.52
C ASP A 97 18.44 7.20 9.84
N ASP A 98 17.87 8.01 8.92
CA ASP A 98 17.69 9.45 9.13
C ASP A 98 16.45 9.78 9.98
N ALA A 99 15.32 9.12 9.70
CA ALA A 99 14.02 9.46 10.26
C ALA A 99 13.76 8.83 11.63
N LEU A 100 14.25 7.61 11.88
CA LEU A 100 13.91 6.86 13.08
C LEU A 100 14.98 7.00 14.19
N LYS A 101 14.53 6.89 15.44
CA LYS A 101 15.37 6.92 16.62
C LYS A 101 15.00 5.76 17.54
N ASP A 102 16.00 5.31 18.31
CA ASP A 102 15.77 4.27 19.31
C ASP A 102 14.67 4.66 20.30
N GLY A 103 13.80 3.71 20.59
CA GLY A 103 12.73 3.87 21.57
C GLY A 103 11.47 4.56 21.05
N MET A 104 11.38 4.88 19.75
CA MET A 104 10.14 5.38 19.17
C MET A 104 9.03 4.33 19.26
N SER A 105 7.83 4.77 19.65
CA SER A 105 6.60 4.01 19.53
C SER A 105 6.20 3.86 18.05
N ASP A 106 5.30 2.92 17.74
CA ASP A 106 4.84 2.71 16.37
C ASP A 106 4.20 3.96 15.77
N TYR A 107 3.41 4.69 16.57
CA TYR A 107 2.87 5.99 16.15
C TYR A 107 3.96 7.04 15.85
N GLU A 108 5.02 7.11 16.65
CA GLU A 108 6.12 8.05 16.40
C GLU A 108 6.90 7.68 15.13
N LYS A 109 7.09 6.37 14.87
CA LYS A 109 7.69 5.88 13.62
C LYS A 109 6.80 6.26 12.42
N GLU A 110 5.49 5.98 12.51
CA GLU A 110 4.52 6.34 11.47
C GLU A 110 4.59 7.83 11.15
N LEU A 111 4.53 8.69 12.17
CA LEU A 111 4.58 10.14 12.00
C LEU A 111 5.91 10.62 11.39
N ALA A 112 7.03 10.01 11.78
CA ALA A 112 8.35 10.35 11.27
C ALA A 112 8.47 9.99 9.77
N LEU A 113 8.06 8.77 9.40
CA LEU A 113 8.10 8.28 8.02
C LEU A 113 7.10 9.02 7.12
N TYR A 114 5.90 9.28 7.61
CA TYR A 114 4.93 10.13 6.91
C TYR A 114 5.50 11.54 6.65
N SER A 115 6.08 12.16 7.67
CA SER A 115 6.67 13.48 7.55
C SER A 115 7.84 13.52 6.57
N TRP A 116 8.65 12.45 6.55
CA TRP A 116 9.72 12.31 5.57
C TRP A 116 9.15 12.25 4.15
N MET A 117 8.14 11.41 3.93
CA MET A 117 7.50 11.27 2.60
C MET A 117 6.90 12.58 2.11
N VAL A 118 6.12 13.27 2.95
CA VAL A 118 5.50 14.56 2.59
C VAL A 118 6.55 15.60 2.19
N LYS A 119 7.71 15.57 2.83
CA LYS A 119 8.79 16.53 2.57
C LYS A 119 9.61 16.19 1.31
N ASN A 120 9.79 14.90 1.02
CA ASN A 120 10.80 14.47 0.04
C ASN A 120 10.19 13.89 -1.24
N VAL A 121 8.95 13.42 -1.23
CA VAL A 121 8.32 12.77 -2.38
C VAL A 121 7.29 13.69 -3.04
N GLY A 122 7.54 14.05 -4.28
CA GLY A 122 6.59 14.82 -5.08
C GLY A 122 5.54 13.95 -5.77
N TYR A 123 4.31 14.48 -5.94
CA TYR A 123 3.31 13.76 -6.73
C TYR A 123 3.61 13.86 -8.23
N ASP A 124 3.50 12.73 -8.95
CA ASP A 124 3.75 12.70 -10.39
C ASP A 124 2.53 13.14 -11.19
N TRP A 125 2.44 14.42 -11.46
CA TRP A 125 1.41 15.04 -12.29
C TRP A 125 1.68 14.98 -13.79
N THR A 126 2.79 14.36 -14.22
CA THR A 126 3.29 14.47 -15.61
C THR A 126 2.27 13.94 -16.62
N HIS A 127 1.50 12.91 -16.25
CA HIS A 127 0.53 12.26 -17.13
C HIS A 127 -0.86 12.16 -16.46
N GLN A 128 -1.28 13.21 -15.72
CA GLN A 128 -2.53 13.21 -14.97
C GLN A 128 -3.77 12.87 -15.82
N ASP A 129 -3.78 13.33 -17.08
CA ASP A 129 -4.88 13.09 -18.02
C ASP A 129 -4.74 11.78 -18.83
N ARG A 130 -3.60 11.11 -18.72
CA ARG A 130 -3.25 9.90 -19.47
C ARG A 130 -2.43 8.95 -18.59
N MET A 131 -3.10 8.31 -17.65
CA MET A 131 -2.46 7.42 -16.65
C MET A 131 -1.68 6.27 -17.30
N GLU A 132 -2.08 5.81 -18.49
CA GLU A 132 -1.38 4.80 -19.26
C GLU A 132 0.02 5.21 -19.73
N GLU A 133 0.31 6.51 -19.78
CA GLU A 133 1.62 7.04 -20.10
C GLU A 133 2.50 7.28 -18.86
N THR A 134 1.94 7.12 -17.65
CA THR A 134 2.70 7.29 -16.40
C THR A 134 3.79 6.22 -16.31
N PRO A 135 5.04 6.60 -16.03
CA PRO A 135 6.13 5.64 -15.88
C PRO A 135 5.79 4.59 -14.80
N ARG A 136 6.08 3.32 -15.08
CA ARG A 136 5.77 2.22 -14.15
C ARG A 136 6.44 2.40 -12.79
N GLU A 137 7.61 3.00 -12.73
CA GLU A 137 8.29 3.34 -11.49
C GLU A 137 7.43 4.21 -10.57
N SER A 138 6.62 5.14 -11.11
CA SER A 138 5.78 6.05 -10.31
C SER A 138 4.70 5.32 -9.50
N PHE A 139 4.44 4.04 -9.80
CA PHE A 139 3.50 3.16 -9.09
C PHE A 139 4.16 2.33 -7.98
N THR A 140 5.45 2.42 -7.79
CA THR A 140 6.25 1.50 -6.97
C THR A 140 7.08 2.23 -5.92
N PRO A 141 7.65 1.51 -4.93
CA PRO A 141 8.61 2.09 -3.99
C PRO A 141 9.85 2.70 -4.66
N TYR A 142 10.21 2.25 -5.86
CA TYR A 142 11.31 2.86 -6.61
C TYR A 142 11.02 4.33 -6.95
N GLY A 143 9.79 4.63 -7.40
CA GLY A 143 9.36 6.01 -7.63
C GLY A 143 9.44 6.86 -6.37
N GLY A 144 8.91 6.36 -5.26
CA GLY A 144 8.89 7.09 -3.99
C GLY A 144 10.27 7.30 -3.36
N LEU A 145 11.09 6.26 -3.31
CA LEU A 145 12.36 6.29 -2.59
C LEU A 145 13.54 6.76 -3.46
N VAL A 146 13.63 6.28 -4.70
CA VAL A 146 14.80 6.54 -5.56
C VAL A 146 14.58 7.75 -6.47
N LYS A 147 13.38 7.88 -7.05
CA LYS A 147 13.05 9.02 -7.92
C LYS A 147 12.45 10.20 -7.16
N CYS A 148 12.05 10.01 -5.91
CA CYS A 148 11.34 10.99 -5.10
C CYS A 148 10.09 11.55 -5.81
N LYS A 149 9.45 10.74 -6.63
CA LYS A 149 8.29 11.12 -7.45
C LYS A 149 7.40 9.90 -7.69
N ALA A 150 6.14 9.98 -7.24
CA ALA A 150 5.21 8.85 -7.29
C ALA A 150 3.76 9.32 -7.50
N ILE A 151 2.90 8.42 -7.92
CA ILE A 151 1.44 8.57 -7.85
C ILE A 151 0.90 7.89 -6.59
N CYS A 152 -0.42 7.91 -6.39
CA CYS A 152 -1.06 7.36 -5.18
C CYS A 152 -0.58 5.96 -4.81
N LEU A 153 -0.51 5.02 -5.76
CA LEU A 153 -0.03 3.65 -5.49
C LEU A 153 1.45 3.62 -5.11
N GLY A 154 2.29 4.40 -5.78
CA GLY A 154 3.70 4.50 -5.43
C GLY A 154 3.91 5.11 -4.04
N PHE A 155 3.12 6.13 -3.65
CA PHE A 155 3.11 6.63 -2.28
C PHE A 155 2.71 5.54 -1.28
N ALA A 156 1.60 4.85 -1.53
CA ALA A 156 1.09 3.84 -0.61
C ALA A 156 2.05 2.66 -0.46
N THR A 157 2.60 2.13 -1.56
CA THR A 157 3.54 1.00 -1.50
C THR A 157 4.90 1.39 -0.91
N THR A 158 5.34 2.64 -1.11
CA THR A 158 6.55 3.18 -0.45
C THR A 158 6.36 3.26 1.06
N PHE A 159 5.22 3.83 1.49
CA PHE A 159 4.93 3.96 2.91
C PHE A 159 4.79 2.61 3.60
N GLN A 160 4.07 1.66 2.97
CA GLN A 160 3.97 0.29 3.46
C GLN A 160 5.36 -0.33 3.65
N LEU A 161 6.23 -0.27 2.65
CA LEU A 161 7.57 -0.83 2.77
C LEU A 161 8.35 -0.22 3.92
N LEU A 162 8.36 1.10 4.06
CA LEU A 162 9.06 1.78 5.15
C LEU A 162 8.53 1.37 6.52
N MET A 163 7.21 1.24 6.67
CA MET A 163 6.58 0.79 7.91
C MET A 163 6.93 -0.67 8.22
N ASP A 164 6.86 -1.56 7.22
CA ASP A 164 7.25 -2.97 7.36
C ASP A 164 8.70 -3.11 7.85
N LEU A 165 9.62 -2.38 7.22
CA LEU A 165 11.03 -2.39 7.61
C LEU A 165 11.28 -1.75 8.99
N ALA A 166 10.42 -0.84 9.42
CA ALA A 166 10.41 -0.26 10.78
C ALA A 166 9.75 -1.18 11.82
N GLY A 167 9.20 -2.33 11.41
CA GLY A 167 8.51 -3.27 12.28
C GLY A 167 7.11 -2.84 12.69
N VAL A 168 6.44 -2.00 11.90
CA VAL A 168 5.08 -1.53 12.14
C VAL A 168 4.15 -2.08 11.08
N GLU A 169 3.03 -2.67 11.50
CA GLU A 169 2.07 -3.25 10.58
C GLU A 169 1.39 -2.18 9.73
N CYS A 170 1.48 -2.32 8.41
CA CYS A 170 0.88 -1.40 7.46
C CYS A 170 0.44 -2.15 6.20
N ALA A 171 -0.72 -1.82 5.68
CA ALA A 171 -1.23 -2.41 4.45
C ALA A 171 -1.51 -1.32 3.40
N THR A 172 -1.20 -1.61 2.14
CA THR A 172 -1.66 -0.81 1.02
C THR A 172 -3.07 -1.24 0.64
N VAL A 173 -3.95 -0.28 0.55
CA VAL A 173 -5.34 -0.46 0.12
C VAL A 173 -5.51 0.20 -1.23
N VAL A 174 -6.11 -0.54 -2.17
CA VAL A 174 -6.46 -0.02 -3.49
C VAL A 174 -7.97 0.00 -3.61
N GLY A 175 -8.54 1.12 -4.01
CA GLY A 175 -9.98 1.29 -4.11
C GLY A 175 -10.37 2.49 -4.95
N SER A 176 -11.66 2.81 -5.01
CA SER A 176 -12.14 4.03 -5.65
C SER A 176 -12.64 5.03 -4.62
N SER A 177 -12.34 6.29 -4.82
CA SER A 177 -12.90 7.36 -3.99
C SER A 177 -14.34 7.66 -4.41
N HIS A 178 -15.20 8.00 -3.45
CA HIS A 178 -16.62 8.28 -3.69
C HIS A 178 -16.87 9.38 -4.73
N ASN A 179 -15.96 10.33 -4.83
CA ASN A 179 -16.06 11.50 -5.73
C ASN A 179 -15.12 11.41 -6.95
N SER A 180 -14.38 10.33 -7.09
CA SER A 180 -13.44 10.11 -8.19
C SER A 180 -13.91 8.95 -9.05
N ARG A 181 -13.79 9.11 -10.37
CA ARG A 181 -13.99 8.01 -11.33
C ARG A 181 -12.72 7.19 -11.51
N SER A 182 -11.62 7.62 -10.88
CA SER A 182 -10.33 6.96 -10.94
C SER A 182 -10.10 6.12 -9.69
N ASP A 183 -9.37 5.05 -9.85
CA ASP A 183 -8.86 4.25 -8.76
C ASP A 183 -7.88 5.05 -7.90
N HIS A 184 -7.79 4.68 -6.64
CA HIS A 184 -6.93 5.35 -5.66
C HIS A 184 -6.28 4.32 -4.73
N ALA A 185 -5.12 4.66 -4.20
CA ALA A 185 -4.44 3.83 -3.22
C ALA A 185 -4.08 4.66 -1.98
N TRP A 186 -4.17 4.01 -0.80
CA TRP A 186 -3.83 4.58 0.51
C TRP A 186 -3.34 3.49 1.46
N ASN A 187 -3.02 3.85 2.70
CA ASN A 187 -2.55 2.89 3.69
C ASN A 187 -3.51 2.78 4.88
N MET A 188 -3.46 1.62 5.52
CA MET A 188 -4.00 1.38 6.84
C MET A 188 -2.87 0.83 7.72
N CYS A 189 -2.62 1.50 8.85
CA CYS A 189 -1.64 1.07 9.85
C CYS A 189 -2.34 0.60 11.12
N GLY A 190 -1.79 -0.43 11.78
CA GLY A 190 -2.33 -1.05 12.99
C GLY A 190 -1.80 -0.42 14.27
#